data_e71ef1363d6edb6478251aae3e821b20
#
_entry.id   e71ef1363d6edb6478251aae3e821b20
#
_cell.length_a   1.000
_cell.length_b   1.000
_cell.length_c   1.000
_cell.angle_alpha   90.00
_cell.angle_beta   90.00
_cell.angle_gamma   90.00
#
_symmetry.space_group_name_H-M   'P 1'
#
loop_
_entity.id
_entity.type
_entity.pdbx_description
1 polymer ?
#
loop_
_entity_poly.entity_id
_entity_poly.type
_entity_poly.pdbx_seq_one_letter_code
_entity_poly.pdbx_strand_id
1 'polypeptide(L)'
;MVAMDREATFAGILGNEAALRLLKRALIGGEVSHAYLFYGPPGVGKRTVARSLGAALVAGGDGAAEGRARRGLHPDLSEVEPEGVFTTIGQVREVVRLAASRPFEGARRVFILQADTLNVQAANALLKTLEEPEGEAVFVLLAASREGVLPTILSRAQAIRFNPVPQREVAGFLAKRAAAEPELAAALGRGSVGLSLRYAEEPELGELRDAVFEAELRDAVFEAGFSLAGDFEERTRMAGEITARAEAVGAAREAAYLEEIEEPDRRAREGAKRAGRAARDGAVHEALELLALAYRDAAAIEAGAPELVANADRVEEIRREVEENPGADWAGAALALGEVRVALAYNVSPEAILEVALSQIRRNILAPSPGL
;
A
#
# COMPACT_ATOMS: atom_id res chain seq x y z
N MET A 1 -14.86 -37.94 -2.59
CA MET A 1 -14.66 -36.62 -3.17
C MET A 1 -15.07 -35.62 -2.09
N VAL A 2 -14.12 -35.14 -1.28
CA VAL A 2 -14.39 -34.20 -0.21
C VAL A 2 -14.71 -32.87 -0.88
N ALA A 3 -15.95 -32.43 -0.76
CA ALA A 3 -16.32 -31.06 -1.14
C ALA A 3 -15.46 -30.12 -0.27
N MET A 4 -14.46 -29.54 -0.88
CA MET A 4 -13.64 -28.53 -0.20
C MET A 4 -14.55 -27.40 0.26
N ASP A 5 -14.37 -27.01 1.50
CA ASP A 5 -15.15 -25.91 2.10
C ASP A 5 -14.80 -24.58 1.41
N ARG A 6 -15.39 -24.38 0.22
CA ARG A 6 -15.27 -23.13 -0.55
C ARG A 6 -15.78 -21.93 0.25
N GLU A 7 -16.48 -22.19 1.36
CA GLU A 7 -16.88 -21.14 2.30
C GLU A 7 -15.69 -20.63 3.10
N ALA A 8 -14.68 -21.47 3.33
CA ALA A 8 -13.47 -21.10 4.08
C ALA A 8 -12.38 -20.41 3.23
N THR A 9 -12.56 -20.30 1.90
CA THR A 9 -11.53 -19.72 1.00
C THR A 9 -10.99 -18.38 1.46
N PHE A 10 -11.86 -17.52 2.00
CA PHE A 10 -11.50 -16.19 2.49
C PHE A 10 -11.52 -16.09 4.02
N ALA A 11 -11.40 -17.22 4.73
CA ALA A 11 -11.35 -17.22 6.19
C ALA A 11 -10.16 -16.39 6.70
N GLY A 12 -10.39 -15.57 7.72
CA GLY A 12 -9.36 -14.71 8.32
C GLY A 12 -9.07 -13.41 7.54
N ILE A 13 -9.74 -13.17 6.41
CA ILE A 13 -9.65 -11.88 5.71
C ILE A 13 -10.64 -10.90 6.34
N LEU A 14 -10.13 -9.75 6.78
CA LEU A 14 -10.91 -8.72 7.44
C LEU A 14 -11.50 -7.73 6.43
N GLY A 15 -12.75 -7.37 6.64
CA GLY A 15 -13.46 -6.34 5.88
C GLY A 15 -13.84 -6.75 4.45
N ASN A 16 -14.36 -5.80 3.69
CA ASN A 16 -14.75 -5.98 2.29
C ASN A 16 -15.73 -7.13 2.03
N GLU A 17 -16.63 -7.39 2.97
CA GLU A 17 -17.54 -8.53 2.93
C GLU A 17 -18.40 -8.62 1.65
N ALA A 18 -18.77 -7.49 1.05
CA ALA A 18 -19.53 -7.48 -0.19
C ALA A 18 -18.73 -8.10 -1.34
N ALA A 19 -17.44 -7.73 -1.45
CA ALA A 19 -16.51 -8.31 -2.42
C ALA A 19 -16.30 -9.80 -2.16
N LEU A 20 -16.07 -10.17 -0.89
CA LEU A 20 -15.87 -11.57 -0.51
C LEU A 20 -17.12 -12.44 -0.80
N ARG A 21 -18.32 -11.93 -0.49
CA ARG A 21 -19.59 -12.64 -0.81
C ARG A 21 -19.77 -12.85 -2.31
N LEU A 22 -19.45 -11.84 -3.13
CA LEU A 22 -19.52 -11.94 -4.59
C LEU A 22 -18.57 -13.02 -5.10
N LEU A 23 -17.32 -13.01 -4.68
CA LEU A 23 -16.32 -13.99 -5.09
C LEU A 23 -16.63 -15.41 -4.59
N LYS A 24 -17.15 -15.56 -3.36
CA LYS A 24 -17.64 -16.85 -2.85
C LYS A 24 -18.76 -17.41 -3.70
N ARG A 25 -19.75 -16.58 -4.08
CA ARG A 25 -20.84 -17.02 -4.95
C ARG A 25 -20.33 -17.50 -6.30
N ALA A 26 -19.39 -16.76 -6.90
CA ALA A 26 -18.78 -17.17 -8.17
C ALA A 26 -18.04 -18.50 -8.06
N LEU A 27 -17.29 -18.73 -6.98
CA LEU A 27 -16.60 -20.01 -6.73
C LEU A 27 -17.56 -21.17 -6.52
N ILE A 28 -18.61 -20.98 -5.70
CA ILE A 28 -19.58 -22.03 -5.39
C ILE A 28 -20.44 -22.36 -6.61
N GLY A 29 -20.92 -21.33 -7.32
CA GLY A 29 -21.74 -21.48 -8.52
C GLY A 29 -20.97 -21.94 -9.77
N GLY A 30 -19.63 -21.92 -9.74
CA GLY A 30 -18.80 -22.23 -10.90
C GLY A 30 -18.78 -21.14 -11.97
N GLU A 31 -19.39 -19.98 -11.70
CA GLU A 31 -19.52 -18.84 -12.62
C GLU A 31 -18.37 -17.83 -12.40
N VAL A 32 -17.14 -18.32 -12.50
CA VAL A 32 -15.94 -17.48 -12.31
C VAL A 32 -15.66 -16.68 -13.58
N SER A 33 -15.58 -15.36 -13.46
CA SER A 33 -15.16 -14.50 -14.58
C SER A 33 -13.71 -14.80 -14.97
N HIS A 34 -13.42 -14.71 -16.27
CA HIS A 34 -12.06 -14.84 -16.78
C HIS A 34 -11.16 -13.65 -16.41
N ALA A 35 -11.73 -12.50 -16.10
CA ALA A 35 -10.99 -11.33 -15.65
C ALA A 35 -11.74 -10.59 -14.54
N TYR A 36 -11.01 -10.30 -13.46
CA TYR A 36 -11.43 -9.43 -12.36
C TYR A 36 -10.52 -8.20 -12.28
N LEU A 37 -11.08 -7.07 -11.91
CA LEU A 37 -10.33 -5.89 -11.50
C LEU A 37 -10.68 -5.57 -10.04
N PHE A 38 -9.73 -5.78 -9.13
CA PHE A 38 -9.84 -5.37 -7.73
C PHE A 38 -9.23 -3.97 -7.58
N TYR A 39 -10.06 -2.97 -7.26
CA TYR A 39 -9.59 -1.59 -7.12
C TYR A 39 -9.98 -0.98 -5.78
N GLY A 40 -9.17 -0.07 -5.29
CA GLY A 40 -9.30 0.60 -4.00
C GLY A 40 -7.94 0.93 -3.37
N PRO A 41 -7.89 1.63 -2.24
CA PRO A 41 -6.64 2.08 -1.63
C PRO A 41 -5.64 0.95 -1.39
N PRO A 42 -4.33 1.26 -1.29
CA PRO A 42 -3.31 0.27 -0.92
C PRO A 42 -3.61 -0.39 0.44
N GLY A 43 -3.20 -1.64 0.62
CA GLY A 43 -3.25 -2.33 1.90
C GLY A 43 -4.62 -2.79 2.41
N VAL A 44 -5.73 -2.52 1.67
CA VAL A 44 -7.09 -2.95 2.06
C VAL A 44 -7.41 -4.43 1.81
N GLY A 45 -6.40 -5.24 1.47
CA GLY A 45 -6.55 -6.69 1.31
C GLY A 45 -6.75 -7.19 -0.12
N LYS A 46 -6.69 -6.35 -1.17
CA LYS A 46 -6.87 -6.77 -2.58
C LYS A 46 -5.98 -7.94 -2.98
N ARG A 47 -4.67 -7.85 -2.73
CA ARG A 47 -3.69 -8.90 -3.06
C ARG A 47 -3.95 -10.19 -2.28
N THR A 48 -4.28 -10.09 -1.00
CA THR A 48 -4.61 -11.23 -0.15
C THR A 48 -5.83 -11.99 -0.67
N VAL A 49 -6.88 -11.25 -1.06
CA VAL A 49 -8.08 -11.83 -1.67
C VAL A 49 -7.78 -12.44 -3.03
N ALA A 50 -6.97 -11.76 -3.86
CA ALA A 50 -6.54 -12.28 -5.17
C ALA A 50 -5.77 -13.61 -5.05
N ARG A 51 -4.83 -13.69 -4.11
CA ARG A 51 -4.09 -14.93 -3.80
C ARG A 51 -5.01 -16.05 -3.32
N SER A 52 -5.93 -15.73 -2.41
CA SER A 52 -6.89 -16.72 -1.89
C SER A 52 -7.83 -17.23 -2.98
N LEU A 53 -8.34 -16.33 -3.84
CA LEU A 53 -9.15 -16.68 -5.00
C LEU A 53 -8.34 -17.56 -5.97
N GLY A 54 -7.12 -17.12 -6.30
CA GLY A 54 -6.21 -17.83 -7.20
C GLY A 54 -5.89 -19.23 -6.67
N ALA A 55 -5.57 -19.36 -5.39
CA ALA A 55 -5.28 -20.64 -4.75
C ALA A 55 -6.48 -21.62 -4.86
N ALA A 56 -7.69 -21.15 -4.59
CA ALA A 56 -8.89 -21.97 -4.74
C ALA A 56 -9.16 -22.40 -6.19
N LEU A 57 -8.87 -21.51 -7.16
CA LEU A 57 -9.07 -21.77 -8.59
C LEU A 57 -8.06 -22.78 -9.16
N VAL A 58 -6.77 -22.63 -8.81
CA VAL A 58 -5.75 -23.57 -9.29
C VAL A 58 -5.88 -24.94 -8.63
N ALA A 59 -6.28 -24.99 -7.37
CA ALA A 59 -6.40 -26.23 -6.61
C ALA A 59 -7.54 -27.13 -7.11
N GLY A 60 -8.61 -26.56 -7.64
CA GLY A 60 -9.76 -27.33 -8.13
C GLY A 60 -10.40 -28.27 -7.10
N GLY A 61 -10.12 -28.09 -5.79
CA GLY A 61 -10.57 -28.92 -4.69
C GLY A 61 -9.48 -29.78 -4.03
N ASP A 62 -8.22 -29.70 -4.47
CA ASP A 62 -7.08 -30.31 -3.82
C ASP A 62 -6.51 -29.39 -2.73
N GLY A 63 -6.67 -29.74 -1.45
CA GLY A 63 -6.18 -28.96 -0.31
C GLY A 63 -4.66 -28.84 -0.26
N ALA A 64 -3.90 -29.83 -0.74
CA ALA A 64 -2.44 -29.75 -0.79
C ALA A 64 -1.97 -28.75 -1.87
N ALA A 65 -2.61 -28.76 -3.04
CA ALA A 65 -2.37 -27.78 -4.10
C ALA A 65 -2.75 -26.35 -3.63
N GLU A 66 -3.87 -26.18 -2.93
CA GLU A 66 -4.25 -24.88 -2.35
C GLU A 66 -3.23 -24.39 -1.35
N GLY A 67 -2.75 -25.26 -0.46
CA GLY A 67 -1.70 -24.93 0.50
C GLY A 67 -0.40 -24.46 -0.17
N ARG A 68 0.01 -25.10 -1.29
CA ARG A 68 1.17 -24.64 -2.09
C ARG A 68 0.88 -23.28 -2.75
N ALA A 69 -0.28 -23.12 -3.32
CA ALA A 69 -0.68 -21.88 -4.00
C ALA A 69 -0.71 -20.68 -3.03
N ARG A 70 -1.23 -20.85 -1.81
CA ARG A 70 -1.24 -19.80 -0.77
C ARG A 70 0.18 -19.36 -0.38
N ARG A 71 1.16 -20.28 -0.45
CA ARG A 71 2.58 -19.99 -0.20
C ARG A 71 3.35 -19.49 -1.44
N GLY A 72 2.67 -19.26 -2.58
CA GLY A 72 3.31 -18.85 -3.83
C GLY A 72 4.13 -19.95 -4.52
N LEU A 73 3.91 -21.22 -4.19
CA LEU A 73 4.68 -22.38 -4.69
C LEU A 73 3.94 -23.20 -5.76
N HIS A 74 2.82 -22.71 -6.30
CA HIS A 74 2.04 -23.42 -7.32
C HIS A 74 2.38 -22.88 -8.72
N PRO A 75 2.77 -23.72 -9.68
CA PRO A 75 3.23 -23.25 -11.00
C PRO A 75 2.14 -22.57 -11.84
N ASP A 76 0.86 -22.84 -11.55
CA ASP A 76 -0.27 -22.25 -12.25
C ASP A 76 -0.86 -21.01 -11.56
N LEU A 77 -0.25 -20.54 -10.47
CA LEU A 77 -0.54 -19.23 -9.84
C LEU A 77 0.67 -18.32 -9.99
N SER A 78 0.57 -17.34 -10.86
CA SER A 78 1.66 -16.41 -11.14
C SER A 78 1.30 -15.00 -10.69
N GLU A 79 2.12 -14.41 -9.84
CA GLU A 79 2.08 -12.97 -9.54
C GLU A 79 3.16 -12.27 -10.35
N VAL A 80 2.75 -11.28 -11.14
CA VAL A 80 3.65 -10.51 -11.99
C VAL A 80 3.95 -9.19 -11.31
N GLU A 81 5.14 -9.10 -10.73
CA GLU A 81 5.64 -7.84 -10.16
C GLU A 81 6.27 -6.97 -11.24
N PRO A 82 6.06 -5.64 -11.22
CA PRO A 82 6.68 -4.74 -12.18
C PRO A 82 8.22 -4.79 -12.12
N GLU A 83 8.87 -4.70 -13.27
CA GLU A 83 10.31 -4.48 -13.37
C GLU A 83 10.59 -2.97 -13.31
N GLY A 84 10.76 -2.44 -12.09
CA GLY A 84 10.81 -1.00 -11.82
C GLY A 84 9.43 -0.38 -11.64
N VAL A 85 9.16 0.78 -12.24
CA VAL A 85 7.90 1.50 -12.09
C VAL A 85 6.75 0.87 -12.89
N PHE A 86 7.06 0.23 -14.01
CA PHE A 86 6.05 -0.29 -14.94
C PHE A 86 6.22 -1.78 -15.19
N THR A 87 5.09 -2.45 -15.41
CA THR A 87 5.06 -3.81 -15.96
C THR A 87 5.45 -3.73 -17.44
N THR A 88 6.51 -4.44 -17.83
CA THR A 88 7.05 -4.38 -19.18
C THR A 88 6.18 -5.16 -20.17
N ILE A 89 6.24 -4.77 -21.45
CA ILE A 89 5.57 -5.51 -22.53
C ILE A 89 6.09 -6.96 -22.64
N GLY A 90 7.36 -7.19 -22.28
CA GLY A 90 7.97 -8.51 -22.26
C GLY A 90 7.31 -9.43 -21.23
N GLN A 91 7.11 -8.93 -19.99
CA GLN A 91 6.38 -9.65 -18.94
C GLN A 91 4.94 -9.98 -19.37
N VAL A 92 4.22 -9.00 -19.96
CA VAL A 92 2.84 -9.22 -20.42
C VAL A 92 2.78 -10.23 -21.55
N ARG A 93 3.70 -10.21 -22.51
CA ARG A 93 3.76 -11.22 -23.59
C ARG A 93 4.00 -12.63 -23.04
N GLU A 94 4.81 -12.76 -22.01
CA GLU A 94 5.02 -14.05 -21.36
C GLU A 94 3.73 -14.54 -20.67
N VAL A 95 3.03 -13.65 -19.96
CA VAL A 95 1.69 -13.93 -19.39
C VAL A 95 0.72 -14.41 -20.46
N VAL A 96 0.61 -13.70 -21.58
CA VAL A 96 -0.26 -14.06 -22.72
C VAL A 96 0.10 -15.44 -23.28
N ARG A 97 1.40 -15.70 -23.48
CA ARG A 97 1.88 -17.01 -23.96
C ARG A 97 1.52 -18.14 -22.99
N LEU A 98 1.68 -17.93 -21.70
CA LEU A 98 1.34 -18.91 -20.67
C LEU A 98 -0.20 -19.10 -20.56
N ALA A 99 -0.97 -18.02 -20.69
CA ALA A 99 -2.43 -18.06 -20.63
C ALA A 99 -3.06 -18.92 -21.74
N ALA A 100 -2.45 -18.92 -22.94
CA ALA A 100 -2.87 -19.75 -24.07
C ALA A 100 -2.52 -21.25 -23.89
N SER A 101 -1.72 -21.61 -22.90
CA SER A 101 -1.34 -23.01 -22.64
C SER A 101 -2.22 -23.63 -21.55
N ARG A 102 -2.35 -24.97 -21.60
CA ARG A 102 -3.06 -25.70 -20.52
C ARG A 102 -2.33 -25.50 -19.18
N PRO A 103 -3.08 -25.54 -18.05
CA PRO A 103 -2.46 -25.58 -16.73
C PRO A 103 -1.45 -26.73 -16.63
N PHE A 104 -0.40 -26.52 -15.84
CA PHE A 104 0.66 -27.52 -15.64
C PHE A 104 0.17 -28.71 -14.79
N GLU A 105 -0.43 -28.41 -13.63
CA GLU A 105 -0.98 -29.40 -12.71
C GLU A 105 -2.34 -29.02 -12.14
N GLY A 106 -2.70 -27.73 -12.20
CA GLY A 106 -3.92 -27.19 -11.61
C GLY A 106 -5.15 -27.34 -12.49
N ALA A 107 -6.32 -27.01 -11.91
CA ALA A 107 -7.58 -26.96 -12.64
C ALA A 107 -7.67 -25.74 -13.57
N ARG A 108 -7.05 -24.62 -13.15
CA ARG A 108 -6.99 -23.35 -13.88
C ARG A 108 -5.61 -22.73 -13.75
N ARG A 109 -5.28 -21.80 -14.65
CA ARG A 109 -4.11 -20.94 -14.53
C ARG A 109 -4.54 -19.55 -14.13
N VAL A 110 -3.91 -18.99 -13.09
CA VAL A 110 -4.27 -17.69 -12.55
C VAL A 110 -3.09 -16.73 -12.61
N PHE A 111 -3.34 -15.51 -13.10
CA PHE A 111 -2.38 -14.44 -13.17
C PHE A 111 -2.85 -13.25 -12.34
N ILE A 112 -2.00 -12.76 -11.43
CA ILE A 112 -2.24 -11.57 -10.63
C ILE A 112 -1.28 -10.50 -11.13
N LEU A 113 -1.80 -9.34 -11.58
CA LEU A 113 -1.02 -8.22 -12.13
C LEU A 113 -1.47 -6.90 -11.53
N GLN A 114 -0.54 -5.93 -11.44
CA GLN A 114 -0.88 -4.54 -11.14
C GLN A 114 -1.33 -3.84 -12.41
N ALA A 115 -2.59 -3.41 -12.47
CA ALA A 115 -3.17 -2.80 -13.68
C ALA A 115 -2.73 -1.34 -13.89
N ASP A 116 -2.51 -0.62 -12.81
CA ASP A 116 -2.06 0.78 -12.80
C ASP A 116 -0.57 0.95 -13.14
N THR A 117 0.21 -0.14 -13.15
CA THR A 117 1.59 -0.15 -13.63
C THR A 117 1.73 -0.56 -15.11
N LEU A 118 0.63 -0.96 -15.75
CA LEU A 118 0.64 -1.30 -17.18
C LEU A 118 0.75 -0.04 -18.03
N ASN A 119 1.85 0.14 -18.76
CA ASN A 119 1.89 1.16 -19.79
C ASN A 119 0.95 0.80 -20.97
N VAL A 120 0.68 1.75 -21.85
CA VAL A 120 -0.26 1.59 -22.98
C VAL A 120 0.09 0.36 -23.86
N GLN A 121 1.37 0.12 -24.10
CA GLN A 121 1.83 -0.99 -24.95
C GLN A 121 1.61 -2.36 -24.27
N ALA A 122 1.94 -2.47 -22.97
CA ALA A 122 1.72 -3.67 -22.18
C ALA A 122 0.21 -3.97 -22.04
N ALA A 123 -0.58 -2.94 -21.74
CA ALA A 123 -2.03 -3.07 -21.66
C ALA A 123 -2.65 -3.56 -22.98
N ASN A 124 -2.28 -2.94 -24.12
CA ASN A 124 -2.78 -3.36 -25.42
C ASN A 124 -2.41 -4.81 -25.77
N ALA A 125 -1.24 -5.29 -25.35
CA ALA A 125 -0.85 -6.68 -25.57
C ALA A 125 -1.75 -7.67 -24.81
N LEU A 126 -2.35 -7.24 -23.67
CA LEU A 126 -3.24 -8.07 -22.86
C LEU A 126 -4.69 -8.08 -23.37
N LEU A 127 -5.13 -7.04 -24.10
CA LEU A 127 -6.55 -6.84 -24.46
C LEU A 127 -7.17 -8.02 -25.20
N LYS A 128 -6.47 -8.57 -26.20
CA LYS A 128 -6.99 -9.73 -26.95
C LYS A 128 -7.27 -10.93 -26.05
N THR A 129 -6.37 -11.20 -25.11
CA THR A 129 -6.51 -12.31 -24.15
C THR A 129 -7.62 -12.05 -23.13
N LEU A 130 -7.88 -10.78 -22.80
CA LEU A 130 -9.01 -10.40 -21.94
C LEU A 130 -10.35 -10.43 -22.67
N GLU A 131 -10.38 -10.26 -23.99
CA GLU A 131 -11.60 -10.37 -24.80
C GLU A 131 -11.97 -11.83 -25.05
N GLU A 132 -11.01 -12.61 -25.50
CA GLU A 132 -11.18 -14.00 -25.92
C GLU A 132 -10.10 -14.85 -25.24
N PRO A 133 -10.29 -15.21 -23.95
CA PRO A 133 -9.32 -16.01 -23.24
C PRO A 133 -9.21 -17.40 -23.85
N GLU A 134 -8.02 -17.73 -24.33
CA GLU A 134 -7.72 -19.09 -24.78
C GLU A 134 -7.49 -19.98 -23.54
N GLY A 135 -8.31 -21.03 -23.38
CA GLY A 135 -8.13 -22.00 -22.28
C GLY A 135 -8.78 -21.60 -20.94
N GLU A 136 -8.24 -22.11 -19.86
CA GLU A 136 -8.76 -21.98 -18.48
C GLU A 136 -7.99 -20.91 -17.67
N ALA A 137 -7.57 -19.83 -18.33
CA ALA A 137 -6.86 -18.73 -17.65
C ALA A 137 -7.84 -17.77 -16.96
N VAL A 138 -7.45 -17.32 -15.75
CA VAL A 138 -8.15 -16.26 -14.99
C VAL A 138 -7.17 -15.17 -14.66
N PHE A 139 -7.57 -13.93 -14.93
CA PHE A 139 -6.78 -12.73 -14.63
C PHE A 139 -7.37 -12.00 -13.43
N VAL A 140 -6.53 -11.65 -12.44
CA VAL A 140 -6.89 -10.80 -11.33
C VAL A 140 -6.01 -9.55 -11.40
N LEU A 141 -6.60 -8.46 -11.88
CA LEU A 141 -5.95 -7.18 -12.02
C LEU A 141 -6.14 -6.39 -10.74
N LEU A 142 -5.08 -5.79 -10.22
CA LEU A 142 -5.09 -4.97 -9.01
C LEU A 142 -4.84 -3.52 -9.38
N ALA A 143 -5.55 -2.57 -8.76
CA ALA A 143 -5.32 -1.15 -8.96
C ALA A 143 -5.58 -0.35 -7.67
N ALA A 144 -4.90 0.79 -7.52
CA ALA A 144 -5.14 1.72 -6.42
C ALA A 144 -6.46 2.48 -6.60
N SER A 145 -6.83 2.79 -7.84
CA SER A 145 -8.11 3.43 -8.17
C SER A 145 -8.63 2.92 -9.53
N ARG A 146 -9.87 3.22 -9.81
CA ARG A 146 -10.49 2.88 -11.09
C ARG A 146 -9.98 3.78 -12.22
N GLU A 147 -9.73 5.02 -11.90
CA GLU A 147 -9.28 6.09 -12.81
C GLU A 147 -7.85 5.83 -13.32
N GLY A 148 -7.02 5.15 -12.54
CA GLY A 148 -5.66 4.74 -12.93
C GLY A 148 -5.61 3.59 -13.93
N VAL A 149 -6.75 2.99 -14.30
CA VAL A 149 -6.81 1.85 -15.21
C VAL A 149 -7.38 2.26 -16.57
N LEU A 150 -6.75 1.81 -17.65
CA LEU A 150 -7.19 2.12 -19.00
C LEU A 150 -8.65 1.67 -19.23
N PRO A 151 -9.50 2.51 -19.89
CA PRO A 151 -10.90 2.18 -20.15
C PRO A 151 -11.11 0.87 -20.92
N THR A 152 -10.14 0.50 -21.75
CA THR A 152 -10.14 -0.75 -22.52
C THR A 152 -10.01 -1.98 -21.64
N ILE A 153 -9.32 -1.92 -20.51
CA ILE A 153 -9.25 -2.99 -19.50
C ILE A 153 -10.54 -3.00 -18.67
N LEU A 154 -11.01 -1.79 -18.26
CA LEU A 154 -12.23 -1.67 -17.45
C LEU A 154 -13.46 -2.29 -18.11
N SER A 155 -13.57 -2.21 -19.44
CA SER A 155 -14.70 -2.78 -20.18
C SER A 155 -14.70 -4.31 -20.28
N ARG A 156 -13.57 -4.97 -19.93
CA ARG A 156 -13.34 -6.42 -20.11
C ARG A 156 -13.13 -7.18 -18.81
N ALA A 157 -13.05 -6.47 -17.69
CA ALA A 157 -12.87 -7.08 -16.37
C ALA A 157 -14.06 -6.80 -15.45
N GLN A 158 -14.45 -7.78 -14.67
CA GLN A 158 -15.44 -7.59 -13.61
C GLN A 158 -14.81 -6.74 -12.49
N ALA A 159 -15.23 -5.49 -12.40
CA ALA A 159 -14.68 -4.55 -11.42
C ALA A 159 -15.29 -4.80 -10.02
N ILE A 160 -14.43 -4.97 -9.03
CA ILE A 160 -14.80 -5.18 -7.62
C ILE A 160 -14.08 -4.13 -6.79
N ARG A 161 -14.86 -3.30 -6.09
CA ARG A 161 -14.33 -2.26 -5.22
C ARG A 161 -13.95 -2.83 -3.86
N PHE A 162 -12.78 -2.42 -3.38
CA PHE A 162 -12.30 -2.62 -2.02
C PHE A 162 -12.26 -1.28 -1.30
N ASN A 163 -12.84 -1.25 -0.12
CA ASN A 163 -12.92 -0.04 0.70
C ASN A 163 -11.93 -0.13 1.88
N PRO A 164 -11.52 1.02 2.44
CA PRO A 164 -10.85 1.04 3.73
C PRO A 164 -11.68 0.30 4.78
N VAL A 165 -11.00 -0.46 5.64
CA VAL A 165 -11.65 -1.19 6.73
C VAL A 165 -11.84 -0.25 7.91
N PRO A 166 -13.02 -0.21 8.57
CA PRO A 166 -13.26 0.63 9.73
C PRO A 166 -12.20 0.40 10.83
N GLN A 167 -11.67 1.50 11.38
CA GLN A 167 -10.59 1.46 12.38
C GLN A 167 -10.90 0.51 13.54
N ARG A 168 -12.13 0.54 14.06
CA ARG A 168 -12.56 -0.34 15.16
C ARG A 168 -12.46 -1.83 14.81
N GLU A 169 -12.73 -2.20 13.56
CA GLU A 169 -12.62 -3.59 13.12
C GLU A 169 -11.15 -4.01 13.03
N VAL A 170 -10.29 -3.10 12.53
CA VAL A 170 -8.83 -3.33 12.45
C VAL A 170 -8.24 -3.45 13.85
N ALA A 171 -8.56 -2.55 14.78
CA ALA A 171 -8.11 -2.61 16.17
C ALA A 171 -8.52 -3.93 16.84
N GLY A 172 -9.78 -4.35 16.68
CA GLY A 172 -10.25 -5.63 17.20
C GLY A 172 -9.54 -6.84 16.59
N PHE A 173 -9.12 -6.77 15.34
CA PHE A 173 -8.32 -7.81 14.70
C PHE A 173 -6.89 -7.85 15.25
N LEU A 174 -6.25 -6.69 15.43
CA LEU A 174 -4.90 -6.58 15.99
C LEU A 174 -4.86 -7.01 17.47
N ALA A 175 -5.87 -6.63 18.26
CA ALA A 175 -5.98 -7.05 19.67
C ALA A 175 -6.04 -8.58 19.81
N LYS A 176 -6.74 -9.28 18.91
CA LYS A 176 -6.76 -10.75 18.87
C LYS A 176 -5.40 -11.38 18.55
N ARG A 177 -4.49 -10.64 17.98
CA ARG A 177 -3.10 -11.02 17.67
C ARG A 177 -2.11 -10.58 18.75
N ALA A 178 -2.61 -10.05 19.86
CA ALA A 178 -1.81 -9.54 20.97
C ALA A 178 -0.85 -8.39 20.59
N ALA A 179 -1.25 -7.56 19.62
CA ALA A 179 -0.52 -6.31 19.31
C ALA A 179 -0.47 -5.40 20.54
N ALA A 180 0.64 -4.71 20.76
CA ALA A 180 0.86 -3.89 21.94
C ALA A 180 -0.08 -2.67 21.99
N GLU A 181 -0.27 -2.00 20.85
CA GLU A 181 -1.06 -0.76 20.71
C GLU A 181 -2.03 -0.87 19.52
N PRO A 182 -3.05 -1.75 19.60
CA PRO A 182 -3.90 -2.08 18.46
C PRO A 182 -4.73 -0.89 17.96
N GLU A 183 -5.19 -0.01 18.85
CA GLU A 183 -5.96 1.19 18.52
C GLU A 183 -5.11 2.20 17.76
N LEU A 184 -3.88 2.46 18.21
CA LEU A 184 -2.94 3.35 17.57
C LEU A 184 -2.52 2.81 16.19
N ALA A 185 -2.10 1.56 16.12
CA ALA A 185 -1.75 0.91 14.86
C ALA A 185 -2.90 0.92 13.84
N ALA A 186 -4.15 0.73 14.30
CA ALA A 186 -5.33 0.82 13.45
C ALA A 186 -5.60 2.25 12.97
N ALA A 187 -5.39 3.27 13.81
CA ALA A 187 -5.55 4.67 13.44
C ALA A 187 -4.52 5.09 12.39
N LEU A 188 -3.24 4.78 12.63
CA LEU A 188 -2.13 5.05 11.71
C LEU A 188 -2.29 4.30 10.38
N GLY A 189 -2.88 3.12 10.41
CA GLY A 189 -3.17 2.33 9.22
C GLY A 189 -4.24 2.90 8.29
N ARG A 190 -5.03 3.88 8.73
CA ARG A 190 -6.01 4.62 7.87
C ARG A 190 -6.97 3.71 7.09
N GLY A 191 -7.36 2.59 7.71
CA GLY A 191 -8.22 1.57 7.09
C GLY A 191 -7.48 0.55 6.20
N SER A 192 -6.16 0.62 6.13
CA SER A 192 -5.29 -0.39 5.54
C SER A 192 -4.91 -1.44 6.57
N VAL A 193 -5.47 -2.64 6.48
CA VAL A 193 -5.13 -3.75 7.39
C VAL A 193 -3.64 -4.11 7.31
N GLY A 194 -3.08 -4.10 6.09
CA GLY A 194 -1.67 -4.39 5.87
C GLY A 194 -0.74 -3.36 6.52
N LEU A 195 -1.06 -2.07 6.42
CA LEU A 195 -0.27 -1.02 7.05
C LEU A 195 -0.41 -1.05 8.57
N SER A 196 -1.62 -1.29 9.09
CA SER A 196 -1.85 -1.44 10.53
C SER A 196 -1.07 -2.61 11.13
N LEU A 197 -0.97 -3.73 10.40
CA LEU A 197 -0.12 -4.86 10.82
C LEU A 197 1.36 -4.45 10.87
N ARG A 198 1.83 -3.71 9.86
CA ARG A 198 3.21 -3.22 9.84
C ARG A 198 3.51 -2.31 11.03
N TYR A 199 2.63 -1.37 11.37
CA TYR A 199 2.79 -0.54 12.58
C TYR A 199 2.77 -1.35 13.89
N ALA A 200 2.07 -2.48 13.91
CA ALA A 200 2.02 -3.37 15.06
C ALA A 200 3.24 -4.30 15.18
N GLU A 201 3.90 -4.63 14.08
CA GLU A 201 4.91 -5.69 13.97
C GLU A 201 6.32 -5.18 13.57
N GLU A 202 6.43 -3.98 12.95
CA GLU A 202 7.70 -3.41 12.45
C GLU A 202 8.11 -2.20 13.30
N PRO A 203 9.06 -2.33 14.26
CA PRO A 203 9.50 -1.23 15.13
C PRO A 203 10.05 -0.03 14.33
N GLU A 204 10.67 -0.29 13.18
CA GLU A 204 11.29 0.73 12.31
C GLU A 204 10.27 1.74 11.78
N LEU A 205 8.98 1.35 11.63
CA LEU A 205 7.92 2.28 11.27
C LEU A 205 7.51 3.19 12.44
N GLY A 206 7.56 2.69 13.67
CA GLY A 206 7.41 3.50 14.87
C GLY A 206 8.51 4.56 14.97
N GLU A 207 9.77 4.16 14.78
CA GLU A 207 10.92 5.08 14.76
C GLU A 207 10.82 6.10 13.63
N LEU A 208 10.35 5.72 12.45
CA LEU A 208 10.11 6.64 11.34
C LEU A 208 9.05 7.70 11.70
N ARG A 209 7.94 7.27 12.34
CA ARG A 209 6.91 8.18 12.83
C ARG A 209 7.46 9.16 13.86
N ASP A 210 8.21 8.65 14.83
CA ASP A 210 8.80 9.50 15.86
C ASP A 210 9.78 10.51 15.27
N ALA A 211 10.59 10.12 14.29
CA ALA A 211 11.45 11.05 13.57
C ALA A 211 10.68 12.15 12.83
N VAL A 212 9.53 11.82 12.24
CA VAL A 212 8.65 12.81 11.60
C VAL A 212 8.13 13.82 12.63
N PHE A 213 7.63 13.35 13.79
CA PHE A 213 7.17 14.24 14.85
C PHE A 213 8.28 15.04 15.50
N GLU A 214 9.44 14.42 15.74
CA GLU A 214 10.59 15.15 16.28
C GLU A 214 11.09 16.24 15.33
N ALA A 215 11.04 15.97 14.02
CA ALA A 215 11.44 16.96 13.01
C ALA A 215 10.48 18.16 13.00
N GLU A 216 9.16 17.92 13.10
CA GLU A 216 8.15 18.98 13.08
C GLU A 216 8.05 19.74 14.43
N LEU A 217 8.10 19.02 15.57
CA LEU A 217 7.88 19.61 16.89
C LEU A 217 9.13 20.27 17.49
N ARG A 218 10.34 19.84 17.13
CA ARG A 218 11.57 20.53 17.58
C ARG A 218 11.68 21.94 17.06
N ASP A 219 11.17 22.22 15.87
CA ASP A 219 11.23 23.53 15.26
C ASP A 219 10.17 24.49 15.83
N ALA A 220 9.09 23.96 16.40
CA ALA A 220 8.09 24.73 17.11
C ALA A 220 8.55 25.22 18.49
N VAL A 221 9.45 24.50 19.13
CA VAL A 221 9.93 24.81 20.50
C VAL A 221 11.10 25.81 20.53
N PHE A 222 11.76 26.07 19.39
CA PHE A 222 12.89 26.99 19.34
C PHE A 222 12.51 28.41 18.92
N GLU A 223 12.29 29.23 19.98
CA GLU A 223 12.34 30.69 20.04
C GLU A 223 11.52 31.48 19.01
N ALA A 224 10.46 32.06 19.56
CA ALA A 224 9.94 33.40 19.23
C ALA A 224 10.09 33.84 17.77
N GLY A 225 9.34 33.24 16.90
CA GLY A 225 9.27 33.67 15.51
C GLY A 225 9.49 32.54 14.58
N PHE A 226 8.43 31.77 14.44
CA PHE A 226 8.12 31.08 13.22
C PHE A 226 9.31 30.63 12.39
N SER A 227 10.04 29.64 12.83
CA SER A 227 11.17 29.14 12.07
C SER A 227 10.92 27.78 11.39
N LEU A 228 9.73 27.52 10.91
CA LEU A 228 9.54 26.87 9.61
C LEU A 228 10.20 27.74 8.50
N ALA A 229 10.61 28.97 8.89
CA ALA A 229 11.64 29.77 8.31
C ALA A 229 13.03 29.20 8.55
N GLY A 230 13.16 28.04 9.18
CA GLY A 230 14.41 27.36 9.39
C GLY A 230 15.24 27.44 8.15
N ASP A 231 16.47 27.84 8.34
CA ASP A 231 17.48 27.94 7.32
C ASP A 231 17.43 26.68 6.42
N PHE A 232 17.85 26.81 5.19
CA PHE A 232 18.01 25.70 4.25
C PHE A 232 18.71 24.50 4.93
N GLU A 233 19.69 24.76 5.78
CA GLU A 233 20.42 23.75 6.54
C GLU A 233 19.52 22.89 7.45
N GLU A 234 18.50 23.46 8.07
CA GLU A 234 17.62 22.75 8.98
C GLU A 234 16.68 21.82 8.26
N ARG A 235 16.09 22.27 7.14
CA ARG A 235 15.26 21.40 6.28
C ARG A 235 16.06 20.24 5.70
N THR A 236 17.30 20.49 5.29
CA THR A 236 18.21 19.44 4.79
C THR A 236 18.53 18.45 5.89
N ARG A 237 18.75 18.90 7.13
CA ARG A 237 18.98 18.03 8.28
C ARG A 237 17.75 17.14 8.55
N MET A 238 16.54 17.71 8.59
CA MET A 238 15.30 16.99 8.81
C MET A 238 15.05 15.96 7.70
N ALA A 239 15.21 16.34 6.43
CA ALA A 239 15.10 15.42 5.31
C ALA A 239 16.12 14.28 5.43
N GLY A 240 17.35 14.57 5.88
CA GLY A 240 18.38 13.58 6.14
C GLY A 240 18.03 12.60 7.27
N GLU A 241 17.48 13.10 8.38
CA GLU A 241 17.05 12.25 9.50
C GLU A 241 15.92 11.28 9.09
N ILE A 242 14.89 11.80 8.40
CA ILE A 242 13.80 10.97 7.87
C ILE A 242 14.33 9.95 6.85
N THR A 243 15.23 10.38 5.96
CA THR A 243 15.86 9.51 4.97
C THR A 243 16.65 8.37 5.63
N ALA A 244 17.42 8.68 6.68
CA ALA A 244 18.21 7.68 7.41
C ALA A 244 17.29 6.60 8.05
N ARG A 245 16.12 7.00 8.58
CA ARG A 245 15.12 6.04 9.11
C ARG A 245 14.51 5.19 8.00
N ALA A 246 14.19 5.80 6.85
CA ALA A 246 13.70 5.06 5.69
C ALA A 246 14.73 4.04 5.16
N GLU A 247 16.03 4.37 5.19
CA GLU A 247 17.10 3.45 4.86
C GLU A 247 17.19 2.28 5.83
N ALA A 248 16.98 2.50 7.14
CA ALA A 248 16.91 1.43 8.14
C ALA A 248 15.77 0.44 7.84
N VAL A 249 14.58 0.93 7.46
CA VAL A 249 13.46 0.07 7.02
C VAL A 249 13.86 -0.76 5.80
N GLY A 250 14.57 -0.15 4.84
CA GLY A 250 15.07 -0.84 3.65
C GLY A 250 16.09 -1.94 4.00
N ALA A 251 17.03 -1.65 4.89
CA ALA A 251 18.05 -2.59 5.33
C ALA A 251 17.45 -3.78 6.10
N ALA A 252 16.50 -3.52 7.00
CA ALA A 252 15.77 -4.57 7.73
C ALA A 252 15.05 -5.52 6.75
N ARG A 253 14.40 -4.97 5.71
CA ARG A 253 13.73 -5.79 4.70
C ARG A 253 14.68 -6.60 3.83
N GLU A 254 15.84 -6.04 3.47
CA GLU A 254 16.88 -6.76 2.73
C GLU A 254 17.42 -7.94 3.56
N ALA A 255 17.67 -7.71 4.86
CA ALA A 255 18.13 -8.74 5.78
C ALA A 255 17.09 -9.86 5.93
N ALA A 256 15.84 -9.52 6.23
CA ALA A 256 14.74 -10.48 6.38
C ALA A 256 14.54 -11.35 5.12
N TYR A 257 14.69 -10.75 3.92
CA TYR A 257 14.60 -11.51 2.67
C TYR A 257 15.69 -12.59 2.56
N LEU A 258 16.89 -12.31 3.05
CA LEU A 258 18.02 -13.24 2.99
C LEU A 258 17.96 -14.32 4.08
N GLU A 259 17.35 -14.02 5.24
CA GLU A 259 17.16 -14.99 6.32
C GLU A 259 16.22 -16.15 5.93
N GLU A 260 15.30 -15.92 4.97
CA GLU A 260 14.40 -16.96 4.46
C GLU A 260 15.10 -17.97 3.53
N ILE A 261 16.39 -17.75 3.18
CA ILE A 261 17.15 -18.53 2.18
C ILE A 261 18.42 -19.09 2.80
N GLU A 262 18.52 -20.41 2.94
CA GLU A 262 19.68 -21.08 3.57
C GLU A 262 21.02 -20.76 2.89
N GLU A 263 21.06 -20.71 1.54
CA GLU A 263 22.27 -20.36 0.78
C GLU A 263 21.91 -19.37 -0.34
N PRO A 264 21.97 -18.05 -0.08
CA PRO A 264 21.57 -17.06 -1.08
C PRO A 264 22.56 -16.96 -2.22
N ASP A 265 22.13 -17.32 -3.42
CA ASP A 265 22.85 -17.13 -4.66
C ASP A 265 22.86 -15.65 -5.12
N ARG A 266 23.50 -15.37 -6.26
CA ARG A 266 23.54 -14.01 -6.83
C ARG A 266 22.16 -13.46 -7.11
N ARG A 267 21.21 -14.29 -7.59
CA ARG A 267 19.86 -13.88 -7.94
C ARG A 267 19.04 -13.54 -6.68
N ALA A 268 19.20 -14.33 -5.62
CA ALA A 268 18.60 -14.07 -4.31
C ALA A 268 19.09 -12.74 -3.73
N ARG A 269 20.39 -12.47 -3.77
CA ARG A 269 20.97 -11.20 -3.31
C ARG A 269 20.51 -9.99 -4.13
N GLU A 270 20.36 -10.13 -5.44
CA GLU A 270 19.76 -9.08 -6.29
C GLU A 270 18.27 -8.89 -5.99
N GLY A 271 17.55 -9.95 -5.64
CA GLY A 271 16.17 -9.92 -5.15
C GLY A 271 16.05 -9.17 -3.83
N ALA A 272 16.91 -9.51 -2.86
CA ALA A 272 16.96 -8.84 -1.55
C ALA A 272 17.21 -7.33 -1.67
N LYS A 273 18.19 -6.92 -2.48
CA LYS A 273 18.45 -5.49 -2.76
C LYS A 273 17.27 -4.77 -3.39
N ARG A 274 16.50 -5.45 -4.27
CA ARG A 274 15.28 -4.87 -4.83
C ARG A 274 14.20 -4.71 -3.77
N ALA A 275 14.01 -5.73 -2.92
CA ALA A 275 13.06 -5.69 -1.82
C ALA A 275 13.40 -4.58 -0.81
N GLY A 276 14.70 -4.44 -0.46
CA GLY A 276 15.18 -3.37 0.42
C GLY A 276 14.92 -1.97 -0.17
N ARG A 277 15.25 -1.75 -1.45
CA ARG A 277 14.95 -0.46 -2.10
C ARG A 277 13.46 -0.15 -2.13
N ALA A 278 12.63 -1.12 -2.47
CA ALA A 278 11.18 -0.93 -2.49
C ALA A 278 10.63 -0.61 -1.08
N ALA A 279 11.18 -1.23 -0.04
CA ALA A 279 10.81 -0.96 1.35
C ALA A 279 11.25 0.45 1.79
N ARG A 280 12.47 0.88 1.45
CA ARG A 280 12.96 2.24 1.69
C ARG A 280 12.07 3.29 1.00
N ASP A 281 11.80 3.12 -0.28
CA ASP A 281 10.97 4.06 -1.04
C ASP A 281 9.52 4.09 -0.50
N GLY A 282 9.02 2.94 -0.04
CA GLY A 282 7.76 2.83 0.67
C GLY A 282 7.77 3.55 2.02
N ALA A 283 8.89 3.53 2.75
CA ALA A 283 9.04 4.26 4.01
C ALA A 283 9.08 5.78 3.82
N VAL A 284 9.75 6.27 2.76
CA VAL A 284 9.69 7.70 2.40
C VAL A 284 8.26 8.13 2.07
N HIS A 285 7.53 7.30 1.32
CA HIS A 285 6.11 7.54 1.05
C HIS A 285 5.30 7.59 2.35
N GLU A 286 5.56 6.68 3.28
CA GLU A 286 4.89 6.66 4.57
C GLU A 286 5.24 7.88 5.42
N ALA A 287 6.49 8.37 5.40
CA ALA A 287 6.86 9.60 6.08
C ALA A 287 6.04 10.81 5.57
N LEU A 288 5.86 10.94 4.25
CA LEU A 288 5.00 11.99 3.68
C LEU A 288 3.52 11.85 4.11
N GLU A 289 3.02 10.62 4.22
CA GLU A 289 1.67 10.37 4.70
C GLU A 289 1.53 10.69 6.21
N LEU A 290 2.56 10.43 7.01
CA LEU A 290 2.60 10.77 8.42
C LEU A 290 2.63 12.29 8.63
N LEU A 291 3.44 13.01 7.83
CA LEU A 291 3.42 14.47 7.80
C LEU A 291 2.01 15.00 7.47
N ALA A 292 1.41 14.51 6.38
CA ALA A 292 0.06 14.92 6.00
C ALA A 292 -0.97 14.60 7.09
N LEU A 293 -0.79 13.48 7.80
CA LEU A 293 -1.65 13.07 8.90
C LEU A 293 -1.51 14.01 10.10
N ALA A 294 -0.29 14.41 10.47
CA ALA A 294 -0.04 15.34 11.56
C ALA A 294 -0.70 16.71 11.30
N TYR A 295 -0.58 17.24 10.07
CA TYR A 295 -1.24 18.51 9.70
C TYR A 295 -2.76 18.40 9.63
N ARG A 296 -3.29 17.25 9.18
CA ARG A 296 -4.73 17.00 9.25
C ARG A 296 -5.23 16.93 10.69
N ASP A 297 -4.47 16.32 11.58
CA ASP A 297 -4.79 16.24 12.99
C ASP A 297 -4.75 17.65 13.64
N ALA A 298 -3.79 18.50 13.27
CA ALA A 298 -3.75 19.91 13.67
C ALA A 298 -4.99 20.69 13.19
N ALA A 299 -5.39 20.52 11.92
CA ALA A 299 -6.62 21.11 11.39
C ALA A 299 -7.87 20.62 12.14
N ALA A 300 -7.94 19.35 12.55
CA ALA A 300 -9.03 18.81 13.32
C ALA A 300 -9.09 19.43 14.73
N ILE A 301 -7.96 19.62 15.39
CA ILE A 301 -7.86 20.28 16.70
C ILE A 301 -8.30 21.74 16.57
N GLU A 302 -7.80 22.49 15.59
CA GLU A 302 -8.19 23.89 15.33
C GLU A 302 -9.70 24.00 15.08
N ALA A 303 -10.29 23.06 14.34
CA ALA A 303 -11.72 23.01 14.09
C ALA A 303 -12.57 22.55 15.30
N GLY A 304 -11.96 22.21 16.43
CA GLY A 304 -12.66 21.74 17.63
C GLY A 304 -13.18 20.30 17.55
N ALA A 305 -12.55 19.45 16.72
CA ALA A 305 -12.94 18.05 16.51
C ALA A 305 -11.80 17.07 16.91
N PRO A 306 -11.32 17.09 18.17
CA PRO A 306 -10.19 16.26 18.62
C PRO A 306 -10.45 14.74 18.53
N GLU A 307 -11.70 14.32 18.44
CA GLU A 307 -12.09 12.92 18.26
C GLU A 307 -11.74 12.37 16.87
N LEU A 308 -11.39 13.24 15.91
CA LEU A 308 -10.95 12.85 14.55
C LEU A 308 -9.44 12.68 14.44
N VAL A 309 -8.69 12.97 15.51
CA VAL A 309 -7.22 12.86 15.55
C VAL A 309 -6.79 11.40 15.48
N ALA A 310 -5.92 11.08 14.55
CA ALA A 310 -5.36 9.73 14.39
C ALA A 310 -4.17 9.48 15.33
N ASN A 311 -3.34 10.52 15.59
CA ASN A 311 -2.22 10.47 16.54
C ASN A 311 -2.72 10.78 17.95
N ALA A 312 -3.60 9.93 18.49
CA ALA A 312 -4.29 10.14 19.77
C ALA A 312 -3.31 10.22 20.98
N ASP A 313 -2.16 9.59 20.88
CA ASP A 313 -1.07 9.62 21.86
C ASP A 313 -0.30 10.94 21.86
N ARG A 314 -0.46 11.79 20.82
CA ARG A 314 0.24 13.07 20.65
C ARG A 314 -0.68 14.30 20.60
N VAL A 315 -1.93 14.15 21.04
CA VAL A 315 -2.95 15.23 20.97
C VAL A 315 -2.47 16.51 21.67
N GLU A 316 -1.85 16.41 22.83
CA GLU A 316 -1.40 17.59 23.60
C GLU A 316 -0.22 18.30 22.91
N GLU A 317 0.65 17.55 22.22
CA GLU A 317 1.74 18.12 21.44
C GLU A 317 1.19 18.90 20.26
N ILE A 318 0.29 18.28 19.48
CA ILE A 318 -0.35 18.90 18.32
C ILE A 318 -1.20 20.11 18.72
N ARG A 319 -1.88 20.05 19.87
CA ARG A 319 -2.67 21.19 20.41
C ARG A 319 -1.79 22.39 20.70
N ARG A 320 -0.65 22.17 21.35
CA ARG A 320 0.32 23.24 21.64
C ARG A 320 0.78 23.90 20.34
N GLU A 321 1.07 23.10 19.33
CA GLU A 321 1.48 23.58 18.02
C GLU A 321 0.44 24.49 17.38
N VAL A 322 -0.84 24.09 17.43
CA VAL A 322 -1.96 24.88 16.91
C VAL A 322 -2.12 26.21 17.68
N GLU A 323 -1.95 26.19 19.01
CA GLU A 323 -2.05 27.38 19.86
C GLU A 323 -0.88 28.36 19.62
N GLU A 324 0.31 27.87 19.35
CA GLU A 324 1.51 28.65 19.08
C GLU A 324 1.54 29.26 17.67
N ASN A 325 0.75 28.68 16.72
CA ASN A 325 0.71 29.09 15.32
C ASN A 325 -0.70 29.53 14.87
N PRO A 326 -1.27 30.59 15.44
CA PRO A 326 -2.61 31.03 15.11
C PRO A 326 -2.70 31.54 13.66
N GLY A 327 -3.62 30.97 12.88
CA GLY A 327 -3.85 31.35 11.47
C GLY A 327 -3.00 30.59 10.46
N ALA A 328 -2.28 29.56 10.88
CA ALA A 328 -1.63 28.63 9.96
C ALA A 328 -2.65 27.86 9.12
N ASP A 329 -2.35 27.64 7.84
CA ASP A 329 -3.23 26.83 6.96
C ASP A 329 -2.86 25.34 7.07
N TRP A 330 -3.25 24.73 8.18
CA TRP A 330 -3.01 23.30 8.46
C TRP A 330 -3.61 22.38 7.40
N ALA A 331 -4.82 22.68 6.93
CA ALA A 331 -5.49 21.90 5.91
C ALA A 331 -4.79 22.03 4.56
N GLY A 332 -4.37 23.24 4.18
CA GLY A 332 -3.59 23.49 2.98
C GLY A 332 -2.22 22.79 2.99
N ALA A 333 -1.55 22.76 4.15
CA ALA A 333 -0.30 22.02 4.33
C ALA A 333 -0.49 20.52 4.12
N ALA A 334 -1.54 19.92 4.69
CA ALA A 334 -1.88 18.51 4.49
C ALA A 334 -2.17 18.18 3.01
N LEU A 335 -2.88 19.04 2.30
CA LEU A 335 -3.21 18.87 0.88
C LEU A 335 -1.98 18.98 -0.03
N ALA A 336 -1.07 19.93 0.25
CA ALA A 336 0.14 20.15 -0.53
C ALA A 336 1.06 18.93 -0.55
N LEU A 337 1.11 18.17 0.55
CA LEU A 337 1.87 16.92 0.62
C LEU A 337 1.34 15.83 -0.31
N GLY A 338 0.03 15.82 -0.59
CA GLY A 338 -0.58 14.92 -1.55
C GLY A 338 -0.04 15.10 -2.97
N GLU A 339 0.31 16.34 -3.35
CA GLU A 339 0.86 16.66 -4.68
C GLU A 339 2.33 16.23 -4.81
N VAL A 340 3.14 16.40 -3.76
CA VAL A 340 4.55 15.97 -3.75
C VAL A 340 4.68 14.47 -3.91
N ARG A 341 3.74 13.71 -3.40
CA ARG A 341 3.72 12.24 -3.47
C ARG A 341 3.75 11.71 -4.90
N VAL A 342 3.18 12.42 -5.86
CA VAL A 342 3.20 12.03 -7.27
C VAL A 342 4.62 12.08 -7.84
N ALA A 343 5.49 12.93 -7.31
CA ALA A 343 6.87 13.06 -7.77
C ALA A 343 7.74 11.83 -7.44
N LEU A 344 7.38 11.01 -6.44
CA LEU A 344 8.07 9.75 -6.11
C LEU A 344 8.10 8.76 -7.29
N ALA A 345 7.11 8.81 -8.18
CA ALA A 345 7.06 7.96 -9.36
C ALA A 345 8.13 8.28 -10.42
N TYR A 346 8.86 9.41 -10.30
CA TYR A 346 9.78 9.90 -11.31
C TYR A 346 11.26 9.75 -11.01
N ASN A 347 11.65 8.81 -10.15
CA ASN A 347 13.05 8.49 -9.85
C ASN A 347 13.88 9.65 -9.26
N VAL A 348 13.24 10.51 -8.45
CA VAL A 348 13.87 11.58 -7.69
C VAL A 348 14.45 11.00 -6.40
N SER A 349 15.54 11.57 -5.88
CA SER A 349 16.10 11.08 -4.61
C SER A 349 15.12 11.29 -3.44
N PRO A 350 15.03 10.34 -2.48
CA PRO A 350 14.18 10.47 -1.31
C PRO A 350 14.38 11.78 -0.55
N GLU A 351 15.63 12.18 -0.36
CA GLU A 351 16.01 13.41 0.34
C GLU A 351 15.47 14.66 -0.38
N ALA A 352 15.64 14.75 -1.70
CA ALA A 352 15.13 15.87 -2.48
C ALA A 352 13.59 15.97 -2.44
N ILE A 353 12.90 14.84 -2.38
CA ILE A 353 11.44 14.81 -2.25
C ILE A 353 11.00 15.35 -0.90
N LEU A 354 11.66 14.94 0.19
CA LEU A 354 11.38 15.44 1.52
C LEU A 354 11.69 16.95 1.65
N GLU A 355 12.81 17.41 1.08
CA GLU A 355 13.12 18.86 1.05
C GLU A 355 12.05 19.68 0.31
N VAL A 356 11.55 19.17 -0.83
CA VAL A 356 10.45 19.81 -1.57
C VAL A 356 9.17 19.81 -0.73
N ALA A 357 8.85 18.69 -0.07
CA ALA A 357 7.70 18.56 0.80
C ALA A 357 7.74 19.59 1.94
N LEU A 358 8.83 19.63 2.69
CA LEU A 358 9.04 20.59 3.79
C LEU A 358 8.98 22.03 3.31
N SER A 359 9.50 22.32 2.11
CA SER A 359 9.43 23.65 1.51
C SER A 359 8.02 24.07 1.08
N GLN A 360 7.17 23.12 0.68
CA GLN A 360 5.76 23.39 0.34
C GLN A 360 4.91 23.60 1.60
N ILE A 361 5.10 22.79 2.62
CA ILE A 361 4.47 22.97 3.93
C ILE A 361 4.70 24.39 4.44
N ARG A 362 5.95 24.81 4.49
CA ARG A 362 6.32 26.18 4.92
C ARG A 362 5.54 27.26 4.20
N ARG A 363 5.40 27.14 2.87
CA ARG A 363 4.67 28.15 2.10
C ARG A 363 3.20 28.23 2.50
N ASN A 364 2.56 27.10 2.82
CA ASN A 364 1.15 27.05 3.20
C ASN A 364 0.94 27.53 4.65
N ILE A 365 1.83 27.17 5.57
CA ILE A 365 1.71 27.62 6.98
C ILE A 365 1.99 29.11 7.10
N LEU A 366 2.95 29.67 6.35
CA LEU A 366 3.31 31.10 6.38
C LEU A 366 2.41 32.00 5.51
N ALA A 367 1.67 31.45 4.55
CA ALA A 367 0.73 32.22 3.76
C ALA A 367 -0.59 32.36 4.56
N PRO A 368 -1.00 33.57 4.99
CA PRO A 368 -2.30 33.71 5.61
C PRO A 368 -3.36 33.21 4.64
N SER A 369 -4.26 32.36 5.11
CA SER A 369 -5.41 31.93 4.32
C SER A 369 -6.08 33.15 3.74
N PRO A 370 -6.35 33.22 2.42
CA PRO A 370 -7.19 34.28 1.87
C PRO A 370 -8.52 34.20 2.58
N GLY A 371 -8.83 35.19 3.42
CA GLY A 371 -9.98 35.22 4.29
C GLY A 371 -11.27 34.85 3.50
N LEU A 372 -12.02 33.91 4.08
CA LEU A 372 -13.39 33.58 3.66
C LEU A 372 -14.32 34.78 3.90
#